data_e84c5c2974f2a7c3e58ca77f875c4781
#
_entry.id   e84c5c2974f2a7c3e58ca77f875c4781
#
_cell.length_a   1.000
_cell.length_b   1.000
_cell.length_c   1.000
_cell.angle_alpha   90.00
_cell.angle_beta   90.00
_cell.angle_gamma   90.00
#
_symmetry.space_group_name_H-M   'P 1'
#
loop_
_entity.id
_entity.type
_entity.pdbx_description
1 polymer ?
#
loop_
_entity_poly.entity_id
_entity_poly.type
_entity_poly.pdbx_seq_one_letter_code
_entity_poly.pdbx_strand_id
1 'polypeptide(L)'
;MKLCFIASSGGHLAEINQLKEISEEYDSFLITEQNDFDEAHICSRVYHVSKQNRKEVLFLPKFVALWFKSLKLFLKEKPDCIITTGALICYPICCIAKMFHRKVVYIESFARFNTGSLTGKLMYNVADLFIVQSEYLLDIYPKAVYCGCIF
;
A
#
# COMPACT_ATOMS: atom_id res chain seq x y z
N MET A 1 -1.55 -5.55 18.21
CA MET A 1 -0.84 -4.99 17.03
C MET A 1 -1.83 -4.17 16.22
N LYS A 2 -1.45 -3.01 15.75
CA LYS A 2 -2.30 -2.17 14.89
C LYS A 2 -1.79 -2.21 13.44
N LEU A 3 -2.70 -2.55 12.52
CA LEU A 3 -2.41 -2.66 11.09
C LEU A 3 -2.93 -1.46 10.31
N CYS A 4 -2.12 -0.94 9.41
CA CYS A 4 -2.54 0.03 8.40
C CYS A 4 -2.55 -0.66 7.03
N PHE A 5 -3.72 -0.77 6.44
CA PHE A 5 -3.85 -1.17 5.04
C PHE A 5 -3.85 0.07 4.17
N ILE A 6 -3.18 0.02 3.01
CA ILE A 6 -3.20 1.14 2.07
C ILE A 6 -3.18 0.65 0.63
N ALA A 7 -4.13 1.14 -0.16
CA ALA A 7 -4.26 0.85 -1.59
C ALA A 7 -4.93 2.02 -2.30
N SER A 8 -4.58 2.24 -3.58
CA SER A 8 -5.40 3.12 -4.43
C SER A 8 -6.71 2.44 -4.78
N SER A 9 -7.67 3.24 -5.26
CA SER A 9 -8.95 2.74 -5.80
C SER A 9 -8.73 1.75 -6.96
N GLY A 10 -9.75 0.95 -7.26
CA GLY A 10 -9.75 -0.04 -8.34
C GLY A 10 -9.05 -1.36 -7.97
N GLY A 11 -8.25 -1.91 -8.87
CA GLY A 11 -7.64 -3.24 -8.71
C GLY A 11 -6.82 -3.41 -7.44
N HIS A 12 -6.07 -2.39 -7.01
CA HIS A 12 -5.30 -2.45 -5.76
C HIS A 12 -6.21 -2.55 -4.52
N LEU A 13 -7.36 -1.86 -4.53
CA LEU A 13 -8.34 -1.97 -3.45
C LEU A 13 -9.02 -3.35 -3.47
N ALA A 14 -9.33 -3.89 -4.65
CA ALA A 14 -9.86 -5.24 -4.79
C ALA A 14 -8.89 -6.29 -4.24
N GLU A 15 -7.59 -6.17 -4.54
CA GLU A 15 -6.55 -7.04 -4.00
C GLU A 15 -6.46 -6.95 -2.47
N ILE A 16 -6.43 -5.75 -1.90
CA ILE A 16 -6.26 -5.60 -0.45
C ILE A 16 -7.50 -6.05 0.32
N ASN A 17 -8.69 -5.98 -0.27
CA ASN A 17 -9.93 -6.50 0.31
C ASN A 17 -9.90 -8.03 0.54
N GLN A 18 -9.04 -8.77 -0.19
CA GLN A 18 -8.85 -10.22 0.03
C GLN A 18 -8.17 -10.51 1.37
N LEU A 19 -7.54 -9.52 1.99
CA LEU A 19 -6.90 -9.65 3.30
C LEU A 19 -7.87 -9.33 4.47
N LYS A 20 -9.17 -9.41 4.23
CA LYS A 20 -10.20 -9.07 5.22
C LYS A 20 -10.07 -9.90 6.50
N GLU A 21 -9.85 -11.20 6.41
CA GLU A 21 -9.65 -12.08 7.56
C GLU A 21 -8.52 -11.57 8.46
N ILE A 22 -7.38 -11.17 7.87
CA ILE A 22 -6.25 -10.62 8.63
C ILE A 22 -6.66 -9.29 9.29
N SER A 23 -7.45 -8.47 8.61
CA SER A 23 -7.86 -7.18 9.17
C SER A 23 -8.81 -7.32 10.36
N GLU A 24 -9.61 -8.39 10.40
CA GLU A 24 -10.57 -8.67 11.48
C GLU A 24 -9.88 -9.20 12.75
N GLU A 25 -8.70 -9.80 12.63
CA GLU A 25 -7.93 -10.32 13.78
C GLU A 25 -7.20 -9.21 14.57
N TYR A 26 -7.03 -8.02 13.97
CA TYR A 26 -6.23 -6.94 14.56
C TYR A 26 -6.99 -5.62 14.58
N ASP A 27 -6.58 -4.70 15.45
CA ASP A 27 -6.99 -3.29 15.33
C ASP A 27 -6.46 -2.74 14.01
N SER A 28 -7.35 -2.44 13.07
CA SER A 28 -6.98 -2.12 11.70
C SER A 28 -7.70 -0.90 11.15
N PHE A 29 -7.08 -0.26 10.15
CA PHE A 29 -7.66 0.83 9.37
C PHE A 29 -7.13 0.83 7.94
N LEU A 30 -7.90 1.41 7.04
CA LEU A 30 -7.56 1.56 5.63
C LEU A 30 -7.27 3.01 5.28
N ILE A 31 -6.26 3.25 4.45
CA ILE A 31 -6.05 4.49 3.72
C ILE A 31 -6.24 4.21 2.23
N THR A 32 -7.16 4.94 1.59
CA THR A 32 -7.43 4.78 0.15
C THR A 32 -7.69 6.11 -0.52
N GLU A 33 -7.68 6.14 -1.84
CA GLU A 33 -8.09 7.30 -2.61
C GLU A 33 -9.60 7.48 -2.54
N GLN A 34 -10.05 8.74 -2.54
CA GLN A 34 -11.48 9.02 -2.63
C GLN A 34 -12.00 8.60 -4.00
N ASN A 35 -12.96 7.70 -4.03
CA ASN A 35 -13.67 7.26 -5.23
C ASN A 35 -15.12 6.95 -4.87
N ASP A 36 -16.06 7.41 -5.72
CA ASP A 36 -17.50 7.25 -5.50
C ASP A 36 -18.01 5.85 -5.86
N PHE A 37 -17.18 5.02 -6.48
CA PHE A 37 -17.56 3.72 -7.04
C PHE A 37 -16.95 2.50 -6.33
N ASP A 38 -15.95 2.69 -5.49
CA ASP A 38 -15.25 1.60 -4.83
C ASP A 38 -15.70 1.44 -3.37
N GLU A 39 -16.16 0.26 -3.02
CA GLU A 39 -16.50 -0.09 -1.65
C GLU A 39 -15.29 -0.70 -0.94
N ALA A 40 -14.85 -0.04 0.11
CA ALA A 40 -13.80 -0.54 0.99
C ALA A 40 -14.43 -1.43 2.07
N HIS A 41 -14.25 -2.74 1.97
CA HIS A 41 -14.87 -3.71 2.89
C HIS A 41 -13.88 -4.27 3.93
N ILE A 42 -12.60 -3.95 3.81
CA ILE A 42 -11.55 -4.56 4.63
C ILE A 42 -11.54 -4.04 6.07
N CYS A 43 -11.80 -2.76 6.29
CA CYS A 43 -11.76 -2.14 7.63
C CYS A 43 -12.97 -1.27 7.89
N SER A 44 -13.41 -1.18 9.16
CA SER A 44 -14.46 -0.25 9.59
C SER A 44 -14.00 1.21 9.61
N ARG A 45 -12.69 1.46 9.82
CA ARG A 45 -12.08 2.80 9.80
C ARG A 45 -11.38 3.03 8.46
N VAL A 46 -11.86 4.01 7.71
CA VAL A 46 -11.32 4.35 6.39
C VAL A 46 -10.92 5.82 6.35
N TYR A 47 -9.72 6.09 5.88
CA TYR A 47 -9.19 7.43 5.63
C TYR A 47 -9.00 7.64 4.14
N HIS A 48 -9.56 8.73 3.62
CA HIS A 48 -9.44 9.06 2.20
C HIS A 48 -8.33 10.08 1.97
N VAL A 49 -7.53 9.83 0.93
CA VAL A 49 -6.51 10.76 0.41
C VAL A 49 -6.85 11.18 -1.01
N SER A 50 -6.29 12.30 -1.45
CA SER A 50 -6.50 12.78 -2.81
C SER A 50 -5.86 11.84 -3.82
N LYS A 51 -6.55 11.56 -4.91
CA LYS A 51 -6.04 10.77 -6.03
C LYS A 51 -4.73 11.34 -6.56
N GLN A 52 -3.76 10.47 -6.76
CA GLN A 52 -2.44 10.83 -7.27
C GLN A 52 -2.30 10.45 -8.74
N ASN A 53 -2.28 11.45 -9.61
CA ASN A 53 -2.06 11.25 -11.03
C ASN A 53 -0.76 11.96 -11.46
N ARG A 54 0.26 11.18 -11.83
CA ARG A 54 1.59 11.68 -12.23
C ARG A 54 1.58 12.55 -13.50
N LYS A 55 0.50 12.48 -14.29
CA LYS A 55 0.34 13.28 -15.53
C LYS A 55 -0.27 14.67 -15.27
N GLU A 56 -0.76 14.92 -14.07
CA GLU A 56 -1.34 16.23 -13.73
C GLU A 56 -0.28 17.26 -13.44
N VAL A 57 -0.51 18.51 -13.87
CA VAL A 57 0.37 19.66 -13.60
C VAL A 57 0.55 19.89 -12.09
N LEU A 58 -0.49 19.65 -11.31
CA LEU A 58 -0.50 19.80 -9.85
C LEU A 58 -0.01 18.54 -9.09
N PHE A 59 0.64 17.59 -9.76
CA PHE A 59 1.13 16.39 -9.13
C PHE A 59 2.07 16.66 -7.95
N LEU A 60 3.09 17.51 -8.16
CA LEU A 60 4.08 17.82 -7.10
C LEU A 60 3.46 18.39 -5.83
N PRO A 61 2.65 19.49 -5.87
CA PRO A 61 2.02 19.99 -4.67
C PRO A 61 1.05 19.00 -4.02
N LYS A 62 0.29 18.22 -4.80
CA LYS A 62 -0.57 17.14 -4.27
C LYS A 62 0.25 16.05 -3.57
N PHE A 63 1.41 15.70 -4.13
CA PHE A 63 2.28 14.69 -3.54
C PHE A 63 2.93 15.17 -2.25
N VAL A 64 3.35 16.44 -2.18
CA VAL A 64 3.83 17.05 -0.92
C VAL A 64 2.72 17.08 0.13
N ALA A 65 1.50 17.46 -0.23
CA ALA A 65 0.35 17.43 0.67
C ALA A 65 0.06 16.00 1.18
N LEU A 66 0.24 14.98 0.33
CA LEU A 66 0.13 13.58 0.70
C LEU A 66 1.15 13.19 1.78
N TRP A 67 2.40 13.66 1.69
CA TRP A 67 3.43 13.44 2.72
C TRP A 67 2.98 13.97 4.08
N PHE A 68 2.50 15.22 4.15
CA PHE A 68 2.01 15.81 5.39
C PHE A 68 0.77 15.07 5.94
N LYS A 69 -0.16 14.69 5.07
CA LYS A 69 -1.34 13.92 5.47
C LYS A 69 -0.96 12.53 5.99
N SER A 70 -0.02 11.86 5.32
CA SER A 70 0.53 10.57 5.74
C SER A 70 1.19 10.65 7.11
N LEU A 71 2.01 11.69 7.34
CA LEU A 71 2.64 11.92 8.64
C LEU A 71 1.60 12.15 9.74
N LYS A 72 0.59 13.00 9.47
CA LYS A 72 -0.50 13.27 10.43
C LYS A 72 -1.27 12.00 10.79
N LEU A 73 -1.62 11.18 9.79
CA LEU A 73 -2.32 9.90 10.01
C LEU A 73 -1.44 8.91 10.77
N PHE A 74 -0.17 8.81 10.40
CA PHE A 74 0.78 7.94 11.09
C PHE A 74 0.94 8.31 12.57
N LEU A 75 1.11 9.58 12.89
CA LEU A 75 1.24 10.05 14.28
C LEU A 75 -0.04 9.89 15.08
N LYS A 76 -1.21 10.01 14.44
CA LYS A 76 -2.52 9.80 15.06
C LYS A 76 -2.75 8.32 15.37
N GLU A 77 -2.56 7.46 14.39
CA GLU A 77 -2.93 6.03 14.48
C GLU A 77 -1.81 5.17 15.05
N LYS A 78 -0.54 5.54 14.84
CA LYS A 78 0.66 4.83 15.30
C LYS A 78 0.64 3.34 14.94
N PRO A 79 0.50 2.99 13.64
CA PRO A 79 0.46 1.59 13.24
C PRO A 79 1.78 0.87 13.55
N ASP A 80 1.69 -0.41 13.87
CA ASP A 80 2.84 -1.28 14.07
C ASP A 80 3.35 -1.86 12.75
N CYS A 81 2.42 -2.08 11.81
CA CYS A 81 2.73 -2.62 10.49
C CYS A 81 1.86 -1.94 9.43
N ILE A 82 2.46 -1.68 8.26
CA ILE A 82 1.75 -1.21 7.06
C ILE A 82 1.76 -2.34 6.03
N ILE A 83 0.58 -2.63 5.48
CA ILE A 83 0.37 -3.63 4.42
C ILE A 83 -0.19 -2.90 3.21
N THR A 84 0.42 -3.08 2.04
CA THR A 84 -0.01 -2.41 0.81
C THR A 84 0.11 -3.29 -0.41
N THR A 85 -0.89 -3.20 -1.30
CA THR A 85 -0.89 -3.83 -2.63
C THR A 85 -0.39 -2.88 -3.71
N GLY A 86 0.09 -1.70 -3.34
CA GLY A 86 0.74 -0.79 -4.28
C GLY A 86 0.06 0.56 -4.45
N ALA A 87 0.35 1.16 -5.62
CA ALA A 87 0.12 2.54 -5.99
C ALA A 87 0.98 3.56 -5.23
N LEU A 88 1.19 4.72 -5.87
CA LEU A 88 2.10 5.74 -5.35
C LEU A 88 1.71 6.32 -4.00
N ILE A 89 0.41 6.24 -3.65
CA ILE A 89 -0.11 6.77 -2.38
C ILE A 89 0.50 6.08 -1.14
N CYS A 90 0.98 4.83 -1.29
CA CYS A 90 1.57 4.10 -0.17
C CYS A 90 2.99 4.58 0.18
N TYR A 91 3.72 5.13 -0.79
CA TYR A 91 5.14 5.43 -0.64
C TYR A 91 5.46 6.36 0.54
N PRO A 92 4.79 7.53 0.72
CA PRO A 92 5.09 8.42 1.82
C PRO A 92 4.93 7.78 3.20
N ILE A 93 3.81 7.12 3.45
CA ILE A 93 3.54 6.54 4.78
C ILE A 93 4.45 5.34 5.07
N CYS A 94 4.83 4.56 4.04
CA CYS A 94 5.78 3.47 4.20
C CYS A 94 7.19 3.99 4.55
N CYS A 95 7.65 5.07 3.91
CA CYS A 95 8.90 5.72 4.28
C CYS A 95 8.87 6.25 5.72
N ILE A 96 7.77 6.90 6.11
CA ILE A 96 7.56 7.38 7.49
C ILE A 96 7.60 6.20 8.47
N ALA A 97 6.91 5.10 8.18
CA ALA A 97 6.93 3.91 9.03
C ALA A 97 8.35 3.37 9.24
N LYS A 98 9.18 3.33 8.20
CA LYS A 98 10.58 2.93 8.31
C LYS A 98 11.39 3.86 9.19
N MET A 99 11.18 5.18 9.11
CA MET A 99 11.84 6.16 9.99
C MET A 99 11.48 5.92 11.47
N PHE A 100 10.26 5.43 11.75
CA PHE A 100 9.81 5.08 13.10
C PHE A 100 10.00 3.59 13.45
N HIS A 101 10.83 2.87 12.71
CA HIS A 101 11.14 1.45 12.92
C HIS A 101 9.91 0.53 12.90
N ARG A 102 8.87 0.88 12.13
CA ARG A 102 7.68 0.07 11.94
C ARG A 102 7.84 -0.85 10.73
N LYS A 103 7.10 -1.94 10.72
CA LYS A 103 7.18 -2.94 9.65
C LYS A 103 6.39 -2.50 8.42
N VAL A 104 6.90 -2.87 7.26
CA VAL A 104 6.26 -2.61 5.97
C VAL A 104 6.22 -3.89 5.15
N VAL A 105 5.01 -4.30 4.79
CA VAL A 105 4.74 -5.43 3.89
C VAL A 105 4.22 -4.84 2.58
N TYR A 106 4.90 -5.15 1.49
CA TYR A 106 4.48 -4.76 0.15
C TYR A 106 4.13 -6.00 -0.66
N ILE A 107 2.97 -5.99 -1.28
CA ILE A 107 2.50 -7.03 -2.19
C ILE A 107 2.45 -6.42 -3.58
N GLU A 108 3.26 -6.94 -4.51
CA GLU A 108 3.23 -6.47 -5.90
C GLU A 108 1.91 -6.89 -6.55
N SER A 109 1.32 -6.01 -7.32
CA SER A 109 0.01 -6.23 -7.92
C SER A 109 -0.03 -7.49 -8.80
N PHE A 110 -1.11 -8.24 -8.71
CA PHE A 110 -1.43 -9.37 -9.58
C PHE A 110 -1.39 -9.02 -11.08
N ALA A 111 -1.74 -7.78 -11.43
CA ALA A 111 -1.63 -7.30 -12.82
C ALA A 111 -0.19 -7.23 -13.35
N ARG A 112 0.81 -7.52 -12.50
CA ARG A 112 2.23 -7.56 -12.86
C ARG A 112 2.73 -8.99 -12.93
N PHE A 113 2.69 -9.57 -14.13
CA PHE A 113 3.09 -10.95 -14.33
C PHE A 113 4.60 -11.12 -14.51
N ASN A 114 5.20 -10.30 -15.41
CA ASN A 114 6.62 -10.40 -15.78
C ASN A 114 7.37 -9.07 -15.78
N THR A 115 6.72 -7.99 -15.34
CA THR A 115 7.32 -6.65 -15.27
C THR A 115 6.95 -5.98 -13.96
N GLY A 116 7.96 -5.55 -13.21
CA GLY A 116 7.73 -4.83 -11.95
C GLY A 116 7.08 -3.46 -12.18
N SER A 117 6.20 -3.06 -11.27
CA SER A 117 5.61 -1.72 -11.27
C SER A 117 6.65 -0.66 -10.89
N LEU A 118 6.39 0.62 -11.28
CA LEU A 118 7.25 1.72 -10.83
C LEU A 118 7.20 1.88 -9.30
N THR A 119 6.05 1.67 -8.70
CA THR A 119 5.90 1.71 -7.24
C THR A 119 6.61 0.53 -6.59
N GLY A 120 6.51 -0.69 -7.16
CA GLY A 120 7.24 -1.86 -6.69
C GLY A 120 8.74 -1.64 -6.66
N LYS A 121 9.31 -1.04 -7.71
CA LYS A 121 10.75 -0.70 -7.75
C LYS A 121 11.18 0.25 -6.63
N LEU A 122 10.33 1.23 -6.27
CA LEU A 122 10.57 2.13 -5.14
C LEU A 122 10.43 1.39 -3.80
N MET A 123 9.38 0.58 -3.67
CA MET A 123 9.05 -0.14 -2.44
C MET A 123 10.01 -1.29 -2.14
N TYR A 124 10.69 -1.84 -3.13
CA TYR A 124 11.64 -2.94 -2.95
C TYR A 124 12.77 -2.62 -1.97
N ASN A 125 13.16 -1.34 -1.87
CA ASN A 125 14.17 -0.89 -0.91
C ASN A 125 13.56 -0.40 0.43
N VAL A 126 12.25 -0.31 0.53
CA VAL A 126 11.55 0.21 1.71
C VAL A 126 10.90 -0.92 2.51
N ALA A 127 10.33 -1.91 1.83
CA ALA A 127 9.61 -3.00 2.46
C ALA A 127 10.53 -3.93 3.27
N ASP A 128 10.05 -4.36 4.45
CA ASP A 128 10.68 -5.44 5.22
C ASP A 128 10.36 -6.81 4.64
N LEU A 129 9.13 -6.95 4.11
CA LEU A 129 8.67 -8.12 3.38
C LEU A 129 8.10 -7.66 2.04
N PHE A 130 8.67 -8.18 0.96
CA PHE A 130 8.21 -7.92 -0.40
C PHE A 130 7.65 -9.22 -0.98
N ILE A 131 6.36 -9.23 -1.27
CA ILE A 131 5.65 -10.40 -1.81
C ILE A 131 5.36 -10.17 -3.27
N VAL A 132 5.57 -11.19 -4.08
CA VAL A 132 5.21 -11.23 -5.50
C VAL A 132 4.18 -12.32 -5.74
N GLN A 133 3.27 -12.08 -6.68
CA GLN A 133 2.18 -12.98 -7.05
C GLN A 133 2.47 -13.78 -8.35
N SER A 134 3.68 -13.62 -8.90
CA SER A 134 4.19 -14.37 -10.05
C SER A 134 5.65 -14.72 -9.82
N GLU A 135 6.01 -15.97 -10.09
CA GLU A 135 7.39 -16.47 -9.97
C GLU A 135 8.37 -15.70 -10.90
N TYR A 136 7.90 -15.25 -12.06
CA TYR A 136 8.72 -14.48 -13.00
C TYR A 136 9.23 -13.15 -12.42
N LEU A 137 8.56 -12.63 -11.40
CA LEU A 137 9.00 -11.41 -10.71
C LEU A 137 10.18 -11.64 -9.77
N LEU A 138 10.53 -12.88 -9.43
CA LEU A 138 11.72 -13.19 -8.63
C LEU A 138 13.00 -12.83 -9.38
N ASP A 139 13.01 -12.89 -10.73
CA ASP A 139 14.13 -12.44 -11.54
C ASP A 139 14.36 -10.92 -11.42
N ILE A 140 13.28 -10.15 -11.19
CA ILE A 140 13.33 -8.69 -11.02
C ILE A 140 13.58 -8.31 -9.57
N TYR A 141 13.01 -9.07 -8.64
CA TYR A 141 13.05 -8.84 -7.19
C TYR A 141 13.61 -10.08 -6.46
N PRO A 142 14.93 -10.34 -6.52
CA PRO A 142 15.53 -11.57 -5.98
C PRO A 142 15.34 -11.80 -4.47
N LYS A 143 15.04 -10.75 -3.70
CA LYS A 143 14.74 -10.84 -2.26
C LYS A 143 13.25 -10.95 -1.96
N ALA A 144 12.40 -10.96 -2.98
CA ALA A 144 10.97 -11.11 -2.80
C ALA A 144 10.60 -12.55 -2.45
N VAL A 145 9.43 -12.70 -1.87
CA VAL A 145 8.85 -14.02 -1.56
C VAL A 145 7.66 -14.25 -2.48
N TYR A 146 7.63 -15.39 -3.15
CA TYR A 146 6.47 -15.85 -3.90
C TYR A 146 5.60 -16.72 -3.00
N CYS A 147 4.34 -16.35 -2.84
CA CYS A 147 3.37 -17.06 -1.99
C CYS A 147 2.11 -17.50 -2.77
N GLY A 148 2.16 -17.49 -4.09
CA GLY A 148 0.98 -17.69 -4.91
C GLY A 148 0.21 -16.37 -5.15
N CYS A 149 -1.04 -16.52 -5.59
CA CYS A 149 -1.91 -15.39 -5.90
C CYS A 149 -2.85 -15.09 -4.72
N ILE A 150 -3.17 -13.81 -4.52
CA ILE A 150 -4.06 -13.34 -3.45
C ILE A 150 -5.56 -13.55 -3.78
N PHE A 151 -5.90 -13.80 -5.07
CA PHE A 151 -7.25 -14.11 -5.55
C PHE A 151 -7.50 -15.61 -5.59
#